data_4034117dca6c82188b59e0367dbc68fc
#
_entry.id   4034117dca6c82188b59e0367dbc68fc
#
_cell.length_a   1.000
_cell.length_b   1.000
_cell.length_c   1.000
_cell.angle_alpha   90.00
_cell.angle_beta   90.00
_cell.angle_gamma   90.00
#
_symmetry.space_group_name_H-M   'P 1'
#
loop_
_entity.id
_entity.type
_entity.pdbx_description
1 polymer ?
#
loop_
_entity_poly.entity_id
_entity_poly.type
_entity_poly.pdbx_seq_one_letter_code
_entity_poly.pdbx_strand_id
1 'polypeptide(L)'
;ATIADNVGDNVGDVAGMGADLYESYCGSILATAALGAAAFIHSADTVMQFKAVIAPMLIAAVGILLSIIGIFSVRTKENATVKDLLGSLAFGTNLSSVLIVAATFLILWLLQLDNWIWISCAVVVGLLVGIVIGRSTEYYTSQSYRPTQKLSESGKTGPATVIISGIGLGMLSTAIPVIAVVVGIIASFLLASGFDFSNVGMGLYGIGIAAVGMLSTLGITLATDAYGPIADNAGGNAEMAGLGAEV
;
A
#
# COMPACT_ATOMS: atom_id res chain seq x y z
N ALA A 1 -10.23 -28.98 15.59
CA ALA A 1 -9.18 -28.52 14.67
C ALA A 1 -9.77 -27.44 13.75
N THR A 2 -10.72 -27.73 12.88
CA THR A 2 -11.31 -26.81 11.88
C THR A 2 -11.76 -25.46 12.46
N ILE A 3 -12.46 -25.43 13.60
CA ILE A 3 -12.88 -24.18 14.23
C ILE A 3 -11.67 -23.37 14.70
N ALA A 4 -10.67 -24.02 15.28
CA ALA A 4 -9.47 -23.32 15.77
C ALA A 4 -8.64 -22.75 14.62
N ASP A 5 -8.52 -23.48 13.54
CA ASP A 5 -7.84 -23.08 12.30
C ASP A 5 -8.50 -21.83 11.70
N ASN A 6 -9.79 -21.95 11.38
CA ASN A 6 -10.54 -20.83 10.79
C ASN A 6 -10.59 -19.58 11.68
N VAL A 7 -10.70 -19.76 13.02
CA VAL A 7 -10.65 -18.61 13.96
C VAL A 7 -9.24 -18.05 14.04
N GLY A 8 -8.20 -18.90 14.03
CA GLY A 8 -6.81 -18.49 14.07
C GLY A 8 -6.42 -17.60 12.90
N ASP A 9 -6.75 -18.00 11.69
CA ASP A 9 -6.48 -17.24 10.47
C ASP A 9 -7.20 -15.87 10.46
N ASN A 10 -8.48 -15.85 10.87
CA ASN A 10 -9.20 -14.58 10.94
C ASN A 10 -8.67 -13.64 12.03
N VAL A 11 -8.22 -14.17 13.17
CA VAL A 11 -7.62 -13.34 14.23
C VAL A 11 -6.18 -12.93 13.87
N GLY A 12 -5.36 -13.87 13.37
CA GLY A 12 -3.97 -13.60 13.03
C GLY A 12 -3.82 -12.69 11.83
N ASP A 13 -4.39 -13.11 10.72
CA ASP A 13 -4.11 -12.44 9.45
C ASP A 13 -5.05 -11.26 9.20
N VAL A 14 -6.37 -11.41 9.39
CA VAL A 14 -7.29 -10.30 9.11
C VAL A 14 -7.21 -9.23 10.21
N ALA A 15 -7.40 -9.60 11.47
CA ALA A 15 -7.41 -8.63 12.56
C ALA A 15 -5.99 -8.14 12.89
N GLY A 16 -4.98 -9.02 12.88
CA GLY A 16 -3.59 -8.67 13.16
C GLY A 16 -3.00 -7.73 12.11
N MET A 17 -3.06 -8.08 10.83
CA MET A 17 -2.58 -7.21 9.75
C MET A 17 -3.42 -5.93 9.64
N GLY A 18 -4.73 -6.00 9.86
CA GLY A 18 -5.59 -4.83 9.87
C GLY A 18 -5.20 -3.81 10.95
N ALA A 19 -4.82 -4.27 12.15
CA ALA A 19 -4.34 -3.41 13.22
C ALA A 19 -3.01 -2.74 12.87
N ASP A 20 -2.07 -3.49 12.28
CA ASP A 20 -0.75 -3.00 11.86
C ASP A 20 -0.86 -1.93 10.77
N LEU A 21 -1.68 -2.19 9.76
CA LEU A 21 -1.97 -1.24 8.68
C LEU A 21 -2.65 0.03 9.20
N TYR A 22 -3.59 -0.11 10.15
CA TYR A 22 -4.27 1.02 10.78
C TYR A 22 -3.28 1.89 11.56
N GLU A 23 -2.39 1.28 12.36
CA GLU A 23 -1.35 1.99 13.12
C GLU A 23 -0.43 2.78 12.18
N SER A 24 0.07 2.14 11.13
CA SER A 24 0.95 2.76 10.13
C SER A 24 0.28 3.96 9.44
N TYR A 25 -1.01 3.82 9.12
CA TYR A 25 -1.76 4.89 8.47
C TYR A 25 -2.01 6.08 9.40
N CYS A 26 -2.46 5.82 10.62
CA CYS A 26 -2.65 6.86 11.63
C CYS A 26 -1.35 7.57 11.96
N GLY A 27 -0.25 6.83 12.12
CA GLY A 27 1.09 7.37 12.34
C GLY A 27 1.54 8.29 11.20
N SER A 28 1.34 7.89 9.96
CA SER A 28 1.67 8.69 8.78
C SER A 28 0.84 9.98 8.70
N ILE A 29 -0.46 9.92 8.99
CA ILE A 29 -1.34 11.10 9.02
C ILE A 29 -0.88 12.08 10.10
N LEU A 30 -0.63 11.60 11.32
CA LEU A 30 -0.21 12.43 12.45
C LEU A 30 1.18 13.05 12.21
N ALA A 31 2.13 12.27 11.72
CA ALA A 31 3.46 12.78 11.38
C ALA A 31 3.39 13.86 10.30
N THR A 32 2.59 13.63 9.25
CA THR A 32 2.41 14.60 8.17
C THR A 32 1.70 15.86 8.64
N ALA A 33 0.71 15.75 9.52
CA ALA A 33 0.05 16.92 10.13
C ALA A 33 1.04 17.75 10.96
N ALA A 34 1.90 17.09 11.74
CA ALA A 34 2.97 17.77 12.51
C ALA A 34 3.99 18.47 11.59
N LEU A 35 4.40 17.81 10.49
CA LEU A 35 5.27 18.41 9.48
C LEU A 35 4.59 19.58 8.78
N GLY A 36 3.29 19.50 8.50
CA GLY A 36 2.50 20.62 7.95
C GLY A 36 2.45 21.80 8.90
N ALA A 37 2.23 21.57 10.19
CA ALA A 37 2.28 22.62 11.20
C ALA A 37 3.66 23.28 11.27
N ALA A 38 4.74 22.49 11.19
CA ALA A 38 6.12 23.00 11.23
C ALA A 38 6.51 23.76 9.95
N ALA A 39 6.09 23.29 8.78
CA ALA A 39 6.39 23.93 7.49
C ALA A 39 5.83 25.37 7.39
N PHE A 40 4.69 25.62 8.03
CA PHE A 40 4.02 26.92 8.00
C PHE A 40 4.11 27.69 9.32
N ILE A 41 5.02 27.30 10.24
CA ILE A 41 5.13 27.93 11.58
C ILE A 41 5.52 29.41 11.52
N HIS A 42 6.24 29.81 10.49
CA HIS A 42 6.64 31.21 10.25
C HIS A 42 5.71 31.95 9.31
N SER A 43 4.63 31.31 8.85
CA SER A 43 3.62 31.98 8.06
C SER A 43 2.83 32.96 8.93
N ALA A 44 2.65 34.18 8.45
CA ALA A 44 1.78 35.16 9.10
C ALA A 44 0.29 34.73 9.06
N ASP A 45 -0.06 33.75 8.21
CA ASP A 45 -1.40 33.23 8.02
C ASP A 45 -1.58 31.89 8.79
N THR A 46 -2.21 31.98 9.96
CA THR A 46 -2.56 30.80 10.77
C THR A 46 -3.56 29.88 10.07
N VAL A 47 -4.33 30.41 9.09
CA VAL A 47 -5.28 29.61 8.30
C VAL A 47 -4.52 28.68 7.37
N MET A 48 -3.39 29.11 6.80
CA MET A 48 -2.55 28.27 5.94
C MET A 48 -1.95 27.10 6.73
N GLN A 49 -1.47 27.36 7.95
CA GLN A 49 -0.98 26.31 8.83
C GLN A 49 -2.08 25.27 9.16
N PHE A 50 -3.30 25.74 9.48
CA PHE A 50 -4.43 24.84 9.74
C PHE A 50 -4.78 23.99 8.51
N LYS A 51 -4.80 24.58 7.32
CA LYS A 51 -5.03 23.87 6.06
C LYS A 51 -3.98 22.78 5.82
N ALA A 52 -2.70 23.06 6.09
CA ALA A 52 -1.63 22.06 5.95
C ALA A 52 -1.76 20.90 6.95
N VAL A 53 -2.25 21.17 8.15
CA VAL A 53 -2.51 20.14 9.17
C VAL A 53 -3.68 19.24 8.77
N ILE A 54 -4.76 19.81 8.22
CA ILE A 54 -5.97 19.04 7.90
C ILE A 54 -5.87 18.32 6.55
N ALA A 55 -5.00 18.76 5.64
CA ALA A 55 -4.87 18.18 4.31
C ALA A 55 -4.62 16.66 4.31
N PRO A 56 -3.66 16.11 5.07
CA PRO A 56 -3.44 14.65 5.11
C PRO A 56 -4.66 13.90 5.66
N MET A 57 -5.41 14.48 6.60
CA MET A 57 -6.63 13.87 7.14
C MET A 57 -7.74 13.81 6.08
N LEU A 58 -7.91 14.86 5.29
CA LEU A 58 -8.91 14.89 4.21
C LEU A 58 -8.55 13.92 3.08
N ILE A 59 -7.27 13.87 2.68
CA ILE A 59 -6.80 12.91 1.67
C ILE A 59 -7.04 11.48 2.16
N ALA A 60 -6.73 11.20 3.40
CA ALA A 60 -6.94 9.90 4.02
C ALA A 60 -8.42 9.52 4.06
N ALA A 61 -9.28 10.41 4.55
CA ALA A 61 -10.71 10.15 4.68
C ALA A 61 -11.37 9.89 3.31
N VAL A 62 -11.06 10.73 2.31
CA VAL A 62 -11.57 10.55 0.95
C VAL A 62 -10.96 9.30 0.31
N GLY A 63 -9.68 9.01 0.55
CA GLY A 63 -9.00 7.80 0.09
C GLY A 63 -9.70 6.52 0.54
N ILE A 64 -10.13 6.46 1.80
CA ILE A 64 -10.91 5.32 2.32
C ILE A 64 -12.25 5.17 1.58
N LEU A 65 -12.99 6.26 1.37
CA LEU A 65 -14.26 6.23 0.65
C LEU A 65 -14.09 5.76 -0.80
N LEU A 66 -13.04 6.24 -1.48
CA LEU A 66 -12.73 5.85 -2.85
C LEU A 66 -12.22 4.41 -2.95
N SER A 67 -11.52 3.92 -1.92
CA SER A 67 -11.13 2.51 -1.81
C SER A 67 -12.37 1.61 -1.69
N ILE A 68 -13.38 2.02 -0.92
CA ILE A 68 -14.67 1.28 -0.83
C ILE A 68 -15.33 1.18 -2.22
N ILE A 69 -15.32 2.27 -3.00
CA ILE A 69 -15.82 2.23 -4.40
C ILE A 69 -15.00 1.23 -5.23
N GLY A 70 -13.67 1.22 -5.07
CA GLY A 70 -12.80 0.24 -5.73
C GLY A 70 -13.13 -1.20 -5.35
N ILE A 71 -13.42 -1.49 -4.08
CA ILE A 71 -13.82 -2.83 -3.62
C ILE A 71 -15.10 -3.29 -4.34
N PHE A 72 -16.11 -2.44 -4.43
CA PHE A 72 -17.35 -2.77 -5.14
C PHE A 72 -17.18 -2.94 -6.65
N SER A 73 -16.09 -2.47 -7.23
CA SER A 73 -15.75 -2.68 -8.65
C SER A 73 -15.14 -4.05 -8.92
N VAL A 74 -14.64 -4.74 -7.90
CA VAL A 74 -14.06 -6.09 -8.03
C VAL A 74 -15.18 -7.08 -8.27
N ARG A 75 -15.21 -7.66 -9.46
CA ARG A 75 -16.21 -8.65 -9.86
C ARG A 75 -15.55 -9.76 -10.67
N THR A 76 -15.92 -10.99 -10.36
CA THR A 76 -15.42 -12.18 -11.05
C THR A 76 -16.58 -13.09 -11.48
N LYS A 77 -16.29 -14.05 -12.36
CA LYS A 77 -17.23 -15.09 -12.78
C LYS A 77 -17.09 -16.31 -11.87
N GLU A 78 -18.12 -17.14 -11.77
CA GLU A 78 -18.12 -18.36 -10.94
C GLU A 78 -16.97 -19.34 -11.26
N ASN A 79 -16.54 -19.41 -12.53
CA ASN A 79 -15.42 -20.27 -12.98
C ASN A 79 -14.17 -19.44 -13.30
N ALA A 80 -13.86 -18.41 -12.50
CA ALA A 80 -12.70 -17.57 -12.71
C ALA A 80 -11.41 -18.32 -12.38
N THR A 81 -10.38 -18.14 -13.21
CA THR A 81 -9.04 -18.62 -12.89
C THR A 81 -8.38 -17.72 -11.86
N VAL A 82 -7.34 -18.21 -11.17
CA VAL A 82 -6.53 -17.39 -10.23
C VAL A 82 -6.03 -16.11 -10.90
N LYS A 83 -5.66 -16.17 -12.18
CA LYS A 83 -5.24 -15.01 -12.96
C LYS A 83 -6.37 -13.99 -13.16
N ASP A 84 -7.59 -14.44 -13.36
CA ASP A 84 -8.76 -13.55 -13.50
C ASP A 84 -9.10 -12.88 -12.18
N LEU A 85 -8.96 -13.61 -11.04
CA LEU A 85 -9.12 -13.06 -9.68
C LEU A 85 -8.12 -11.96 -9.40
N LEU A 86 -6.83 -12.23 -9.62
CA LEU A 86 -5.76 -11.24 -9.44
C LEU A 86 -5.94 -10.03 -10.38
N GLY A 87 -6.38 -10.27 -11.61
CA GLY A 87 -6.69 -9.20 -12.56
C GLY A 87 -7.84 -8.29 -12.10
N SER A 88 -8.88 -8.87 -11.51
CA SER A 88 -10.01 -8.12 -10.96
C SER A 88 -9.62 -7.29 -9.73
N LEU A 89 -8.81 -7.85 -8.83
CA LEU A 89 -8.25 -7.12 -7.69
C LEU A 89 -7.36 -5.96 -8.15
N ALA A 90 -6.47 -6.21 -9.13
CA ALA A 90 -5.63 -5.17 -9.70
C ALA A 90 -6.45 -4.05 -10.37
N PHE A 91 -7.59 -4.38 -11.02
CA PHE A 91 -8.49 -3.39 -11.57
C PHE A 91 -9.09 -2.49 -10.48
N GLY A 92 -9.59 -3.07 -9.39
CA GLY A 92 -10.14 -2.32 -8.27
C GLY A 92 -9.11 -1.38 -7.63
N THR A 93 -7.88 -1.86 -7.42
CA THR A 93 -6.76 -1.08 -6.87
C THR A 93 -6.37 0.07 -7.80
N ASN A 94 -6.26 -0.17 -9.11
CA ASN A 94 -5.93 0.86 -10.09
C ASN A 94 -7.04 1.91 -10.19
N LEU A 95 -8.31 1.50 -10.16
CA LEU A 95 -9.46 2.42 -10.17
C LEU A 95 -9.42 3.31 -8.92
N SER A 96 -9.24 2.73 -7.73
CA SER A 96 -9.10 3.51 -6.49
C SER A 96 -7.95 4.50 -6.60
N SER A 97 -6.79 4.08 -7.08
CA SER A 97 -5.61 4.94 -7.24
C SER A 97 -5.88 6.14 -8.15
N VAL A 98 -6.53 5.92 -9.30
CA VAL A 98 -6.89 7.02 -10.22
C VAL A 98 -7.88 7.99 -9.59
N LEU A 99 -8.90 7.48 -8.90
CA LEU A 99 -9.89 8.30 -8.21
C LEU A 99 -9.25 9.11 -7.08
N ILE A 100 -8.32 8.52 -6.32
CA ILE A 100 -7.58 9.18 -5.24
C ILE A 100 -6.70 10.30 -5.80
N VAL A 101 -6.02 10.09 -6.94
CA VAL A 101 -5.25 11.15 -7.61
C VAL A 101 -6.16 12.31 -7.93
N ALA A 102 -7.28 12.07 -8.60
CA ALA A 102 -8.23 13.13 -8.96
C ALA A 102 -8.77 13.87 -7.73
N ALA A 103 -9.14 13.13 -6.68
CA ALA A 103 -9.63 13.70 -5.44
C ALA A 103 -8.55 14.51 -4.69
N THR A 104 -7.30 14.07 -4.71
CA THR A 104 -6.19 14.81 -4.09
C THR A 104 -5.99 16.17 -4.75
N PHE A 105 -5.96 16.23 -6.08
CA PHE A 105 -5.87 17.51 -6.78
C PHE A 105 -7.06 18.42 -6.45
N LEU A 106 -8.27 17.87 -6.38
CA LEU A 106 -9.46 18.63 -6.02
C LEU A 106 -9.39 19.15 -4.57
N ILE A 107 -9.02 18.30 -3.60
CA ILE A 107 -8.92 18.68 -2.18
C ILE A 107 -7.88 19.79 -1.99
N LEU A 108 -6.68 19.62 -2.54
CA LEU A 108 -5.61 20.61 -2.38
C LEU A 108 -5.89 21.90 -3.13
N TRP A 109 -6.57 21.84 -4.27
CA TRP A 109 -7.08 23.04 -4.97
C TRP A 109 -8.13 23.77 -4.13
N LEU A 110 -9.08 23.07 -3.52
CA LEU A 110 -10.11 23.68 -2.64
C LEU A 110 -9.49 24.29 -1.38
N LEU A 111 -8.47 23.64 -0.81
CA LEU A 111 -7.73 24.18 0.33
C LEU A 111 -6.88 25.39 -0.03
N GLN A 112 -6.54 25.58 -1.32
CA GLN A 112 -5.68 26.66 -1.78
C GLN A 112 -4.37 26.77 -0.98
N LEU A 113 -3.72 25.62 -0.77
CA LEU A 113 -2.38 25.57 -0.17
C LEU A 113 -1.36 26.20 -1.13
N ASP A 114 -0.36 26.86 -0.59
CA ASP A 114 0.78 27.29 -1.38
C ASP A 114 1.42 26.07 -2.05
N ASN A 115 1.74 26.18 -3.35
CA ASN A 115 2.29 25.06 -4.13
C ASN A 115 1.41 23.81 -4.21
N TRP A 116 0.07 23.94 -4.09
CA TRP A 116 -0.85 22.81 -4.07
C TRP A 116 -0.67 21.82 -5.22
N ILE A 117 -0.30 22.28 -6.42
CA ILE A 117 -0.04 21.42 -7.57
C ILE A 117 1.15 20.49 -7.30
N TRP A 118 2.26 21.05 -6.81
CA TRP A 118 3.46 20.29 -6.52
C TRP A 118 3.29 19.34 -5.33
N ILE A 119 2.52 19.75 -4.33
CA ILE A 119 2.12 18.88 -3.22
C ILE A 119 1.24 17.73 -3.73
N SER A 120 0.30 17.99 -4.63
CA SER A 120 -0.49 16.93 -5.28
C SER A 120 0.40 15.96 -6.07
N CYS A 121 1.38 16.48 -6.80
CA CYS A 121 2.36 15.63 -7.50
C CYS A 121 3.18 14.78 -6.52
N ALA A 122 3.52 15.28 -5.34
CA ALA A 122 4.19 14.48 -4.31
C ALA A 122 3.32 13.31 -3.82
N VAL A 123 1.99 13.49 -3.67
CA VAL A 123 1.05 12.40 -3.38
C VAL A 123 1.05 11.35 -4.50
N VAL A 124 1.06 11.79 -5.76
CA VAL A 124 1.15 10.88 -6.92
C VAL A 124 2.45 10.08 -6.89
N VAL A 125 3.58 10.71 -6.55
CA VAL A 125 4.86 10.00 -6.36
C VAL A 125 4.72 8.92 -5.29
N GLY A 126 4.10 9.22 -4.14
CA GLY A 126 3.85 8.23 -3.09
C GLY A 126 3.03 7.04 -3.58
N LEU A 127 1.93 7.30 -4.29
CA LEU A 127 1.11 6.24 -4.90
C LEU A 127 1.91 5.38 -5.88
N LEU A 128 2.71 5.98 -6.74
CA LEU A 128 3.55 5.26 -7.71
C LEU A 128 4.59 4.39 -7.00
N VAL A 129 5.22 4.90 -5.94
CA VAL A 129 6.15 4.12 -5.09
C VAL A 129 5.43 2.92 -4.51
N GLY A 130 4.21 3.10 -3.95
CA GLY A 130 3.41 1.99 -3.42
C GLY A 130 3.10 0.92 -4.48
N ILE A 131 2.73 1.33 -5.69
CA ILE A 131 2.47 0.41 -6.81
C ILE A 131 3.74 -0.36 -7.19
N VAL A 132 4.90 0.31 -7.29
CA VAL A 132 6.18 -0.33 -7.62
C VAL A 132 6.57 -1.35 -6.55
N ILE A 133 6.43 -0.99 -5.27
CA ILE A 133 6.70 -1.90 -4.15
C ILE A 133 5.77 -3.12 -4.22
N GLY A 134 4.47 -2.91 -4.37
CA GLY A 134 3.49 -4.00 -4.46
C GLY A 134 3.77 -4.95 -5.61
N ARG A 135 4.07 -4.44 -6.81
CA ARG A 135 4.44 -5.25 -7.98
C ARG A 135 5.76 -6.00 -7.79
N SER A 136 6.74 -5.35 -7.17
CA SER A 136 8.01 -6.01 -6.84
C SER A 136 7.81 -7.15 -5.85
N THR A 137 7.02 -6.91 -4.80
CA THR A 137 6.70 -7.94 -3.80
C THR A 137 5.99 -9.12 -4.46
N GLU A 138 4.94 -8.88 -5.25
CA GLU A 138 4.22 -9.91 -6.00
C GLU A 138 5.18 -10.76 -6.85
N TYR A 139 6.11 -10.11 -7.57
CA TYR A 139 7.07 -10.82 -8.42
C TYR A 139 7.99 -11.78 -7.64
N TYR A 140 8.41 -11.38 -6.45
CA TYR A 140 9.33 -12.19 -5.64
C TYR A 140 8.64 -13.22 -4.75
N THR A 141 7.35 -13.08 -4.45
CA THR A 141 6.61 -13.94 -3.51
C THR A 141 5.60 -14.87 -4.16
N SER A 142 5.05 -14.50 -5.32
CA SER A 142 4.00 -15.30 -5.96
C SER A 142 4.56 -16.54 -6.66
N GLN A 143 3.87 -17.66 -6.52
CA GLN A 143 4.17 -18.92 -7.20
C GLN A 143 4.14 -18.84 -8.74
N SER A 144 3.50 -17.81 -9.30
CA SER A 144 3.40 -17.60 -10.74
C SER A 144 4.71 -17.16 -11.39
N TYR A 145 5.67 -16.70 -10.59
CA TYR A 145 6.92 -16.13 -11.08
C TYR A 145 8.16 -17.01 -10.79
N ARG A 146 9.17 -16.85 -11.64
CA ARG A 146 10.40 -17.63 -11.58
C ARG A 146 11.14 -17.62 -10.24
N PRO A 147 11.22 -16.51 -9.48
CA PRO A 147 11.97 -16.50 -8.22
C PRO A 147 11.47 -17.57 -7.25
N THR A 148 10.17 -17.63 -7.01
CA THR A 148 9.54 -18.60 -6.12
C THR A 148 9.63 -20.02 -6.66
N GLN A 149 9.44 -20.20 -7.98
CA GLN A 149 9.59 -21.51 -8.64
C GLN A 149 11.00 -22.07 -8.49
N LYS A 150 12.05 -21.24 -8.70
CA LYS A 150 13.45 -21.66 -8.49
C LYS A 150 13.74 -22.01 -7.04
N LEU A 151 13.15 -21.26 -6.08
CA LEU A 151 13.27 -21.59 -4.66
C LEU A 151 12.67 -22.96 -4.37
N SER A 152 11.47 -23.23 -4.88
CA SER A 152 10.82 -24.54 -4.75
C SER A 152 11.65 -25.67 -5.38
N GLU A 153 12.25 -25.45 -6.56
CA GLU A 153 13.12 -26.41 -7.21
C GLU A 153 14.37 -26.73 -6.38
N SER A 154 14.90 -25.78 -5.62
CA SER A 154 16.05 -26.00 -4.73
C SER A 154 15.76 -27.00 -3.60
N GLY A 155 14.48 -27.22 -3.28
CA GLY A 155 14.03 -28.23 -2.33
C GLY A 155 14.41 -29.67 -2.73
N LYS A 156 14.58 -29.93 -4.02
CA LYS A 156 15.00 -31.24 -4.51
C LYS A 156 16.41 -31.63 -4.06
N THR A 157 17.24 -30.64 -3.70
CA THR A 157 18.63 -30.86 -3.28
C THR A 157 18.81 -30.93 -1.76
N GLY A 158 17.77 -30.56 -1.02
CA GLY A 158 17.72 -30.69 0.43
C GLY A 158 17.42 -29.39 1.17
N PRO A 159 17.13 -29.45 2.47
CA PRO A 159 16.67 -28.30 3.26
C PRO A 159 17.71 -27.19 3.40
N ALA A 160 19.00 -27.50 3.48
CA ALA A 160 20.05 -26.49 3.57
C ALA A 160 20.08 -25.59 2.34
N THR A 161 19.89 -26.14 1.16
CA THR A 161 19.86 -25.39 -0.11
C THR A 161 18.65 -24.45 -0.17
N VAL A 162 17.49 -24.91 0.32
CA VAL A 162 16.27 -24.08 0.37
C VAL A 162 16.47 -22.90 1.32
N ILE A 163 17.07 -23.14 2.50
CA ILE A 163 17.32 -22.07 3.48
C ILE A 163 18.26 -21.00 2.89
N ILE A 164 19.38 -21.42 2.31
CA ILE A 164 20.35 -20.47 1.71
C ILE A 164 19.74 -19.72 0.54
N SER A 165 19.04 -20.43 -0.34
CA SER A 165 18.38 -19.81 -1.51
C SER A 165 17.25 -18.86 -1.07
N GLY A 166 16.50 -19.23 -0.02
CA GLY A 166 15.42 -18.39 0.53
C GLY A 166 15.94 -17.11 1.15
N ILE A 167 17.01 -17.18 1.95
CA ILE A 167 17.67 -15.99 2.50
C ILE A 167 18.19 -15.08 1.37
N GLY A 168 18.86 -15.66 0.38
CA GLY A 168 19.36 -14.91 -0.78
C GLY A 168 18.24 -14.25 -1.57
N LEU A 169 17.13 -14.94 -1.80
CA LEU A 169 15.96 -14.39 -2.47
C LEU A 169 15.31 -13.26 -1.64
N GLY A 170 15.17 -13.46 -0.34
CA GLY A 170 14.65 -12.44 0.58
C GLY A 170 15.49 -11.16 0.55
N MET A 171 16.82 -11.28 0.60
CA MET A 171 17.71 -10.12 0.49
C MET A 171 17.60 -9.43 -0.88
N LEU A 172 17.49 -10.19 -1.96
CA LEU A 172 17.36 -9.63 -3.31
C LEU A 172 16.01 -8.89 -3.49
N SER A 173 14.95 -9.40 -2.89
CA SER A 173 13.59 -8.84 -3.01
C SER A 173 13.47 -7.44 -2.42
N THR A 174 14.33 -7.05 -1.50
CA THR A 174 14.31 -5.71 -0.87
C THR A 174 14.93 -4.62 -1.75
N ALA A 175 15.71 -4.97 -2.78
CA ALA A 175 16.47 -4.00 -3.56
C ALA A 175 15.57 -2.99 -4.30
N ILE A 176 14.54 -3.46 -4.99
CA ILE A 176 13.60 -2.60 -5.73
C ILE A 176 12.79 -1.72 -4.77
N PRO A 177 12.17 -2.24 -3.70
CA PRO A 177 11.50 -1.43 -2.70
C PRO A 177 12.38 -0.32 -2.11
N VAL A 178 13.61 -0.62 -1.72
CA VAL A 178 14.52 0.38 -1.14
C VAL A 178 14.83 1.49 -2.14
N ILE A 179 15.16 1.13 -3.39
CA ILE A 179 15.43 2.12 -4.44
C ILE A 179 14.18 2.98 -4.70
N ALA A 180 13.00 2.37 -4.78
CA ALA A 180 11.75 3.08 -5.01
C ALA A 180 11.46 4.09 -3.89
N VAL A 181 11.67 3.71 -2.62
CA VAL A 181 11.51 4.62 -1.47
C VAL A 181 12.50 5.77 -1.54
N VAL A 182 13.78 5.51 -1.82
CA VAL A 182 14.80 6.57 -1.93
C VAL A 182 14.45 7.56 -3.03
N VAL A 183 14.07 7.07 -4.21
CA VAL A 183 13.65 7.93 -5.32
C VAL A 183 12.38 8.70 -4.95
N GLY A 184 11.43 8.04 -4.30
CA GLY A 184 10.19 8.68 -3.82
C GLY A 184 10.43 9.81 -2.82
N ILE A 185 11.32 9.61 -1.86
CA ILE A 185 11.71 10.62 -0.88
C ILE A 185 12.32 11.83 -1.57
N ILE A 186 13.31 11.61 -2.45
CA ILE A 186 13.98 12.70 -3.17
C ILE A 186 12.99 13.46 -4.06
N ALA A 187 12.17 12.74 -4.84
CA ALA A 187 11.22 13.35 -5.75
C ALA A 187 10.15 14.16 -5.01
N SER A 188 9.55 13.61 -3.95
CA SER A 188 8.51 14.31 -3.18
C SER A 188 9.06 15.51 -2.43
N PHE A 189 10.30 15.43 -1.91
CA PHE A 189 10.99 16.57 -1.32
C PHE A 189 11.16 17.71 -2.34
N LEU A 190 11.74 17.40 -3.50
CA LEU A 190 12.02 18.38 -4.55
C LEU A 190 10.74 19.04 -5.08
N LEU A 191 9.69 18.25 -5.33
CA LEU A 191 8.42 18.76 -5.80
C LEU A 191 7.80 19.75 -4.78
N ALA A 192 7.67 19.35 -3.52
CA ALA A 192 7.01 20.17 -2.52
C ALA A 192 7.84 21.41 -2.16
N SER A 193 9.17 21.30 -2.12
CA SER A 193 10.07 22.44 -1.87
C SER A 193 10.15 23.44 -3.04
N GLY A 194 9.58 23.13 -4.21
CA GLY A 194 9.71 23.91 -5.42
C GLY A 194 11.12 23.86 -6.03
N PHE A 195 11.80 22.71 -5.89
CA PHE A 195 13.20 22.49 -6.29
C PHE A 195 14.22 23.34 -5.53
N ASP A 196 13.83 23.87 -4.38
CA ASP A 196 14.71 24.61 -3.49
C ASP A 196 15.08 23.77 -2.26
N PHE A 197 16.34 23.35 -2.18
CA PHE A 197 16.86 22.57 -1.06
C PHE A 197 16.92 23.37 0.26
N SER A 198 16.84 24.70 0.22
CA SER A 198 16.80 25.53 1.42
C SER A 198 15.43 25.50 2.11
N ASN A 199 14.36 25.18 1.36
CA ASN A 199 13.01 25.08 1.87
C ASN A 199 12.73 23.69 2.49
N VAL A 200 13.49 23.39 3.54
CA VAL A 200 13.45 22.06 4.20
C VAL A 200 12.08 21.75 4.77
N GLY A 201 11.38 22.74 5.34
CA GLY A 201 10.05 22.53 5.93
C GLY A 201 9.04 22.00 4.92
N MET A 202 8.93 22.63 3.75
CA MET A 202 8.06 22.20 2.68
C MET A 202 8.50 20.85 2.07
N GLY A 203 9.82 20.64 1.93
CA GLY A 203 10.35 19.38 1.44
C GLY A 203 9.98 18.21 2.35
N LEU A 204 10.13 18.36 3.66
CA LEU A 204 9.74 17.34 4.64
C LEU A 204 8.22 17.12 4.66
N TYR A 205 7.43 18.17 4.54
CA TYR A 205 5.98 18.04 4.40
C TYR A 205 5.61 17.27 3.14
N GLY A 206 6.32 17.51 2.01
CA GLY A 206 6.16 16.76 0.77
C GLY A 206 6.42 15.25 0.92
N ILE A 207 7.45 14.87 1.69
CA ILE A 207 7.72 13.45 2.01
C ILE A 207 6.57 12.88 2.83
N GLY A 208 6.10 13.59 3.86
CA GLY A 208 4.99 13.14 4.68
C GLY A 208 3.71 12.95 3.88
N ILE A 209 3.34 13.93 3.05
CA ILE A 209 2.13 13.85 2.23
C ILE A 209 2.21 12.74 1.17
N ALA A 210 3.41 12.45 0.64
CA ALA A 210 3.64 11.32 -0.24
C ALA A 210 3.43 9.97 0.48
N ALA A 211 3.86 9.86 1.75
CA ALA A 211 3.61 8.68 2.57
C ALA A 211 2.10 8.46 2.81
N VAL A 212 1.34 9.53 3.09
CA VAL A 212 -0.14 9.45 3.17
C VAL A 212 -0.72 9.02 1.82
N GLY A 213 -0.19 9.54 0.71
CA GLY A 213 -0.58 9.14 -0.65
C GLY A 213 -0.34 7.65 -0.90
N MET A 214 0.81 7.11 -0.52
CA MET A 214 1.14 5.70 -0.66
C MET A 214 0.14 4.80 0.10
N LEU A 215 -0.30 5.23 1.27
CA LEU A 215 -1.23 4.50 2.12
C LEU A 215 -2.71 4.80 1.81
N SER A 216 -3.01 5.73 0.91
CA SER A 216 -4.40 6.15 0.62
C SER A 216 -5.27 5.05 0.01
N THR A 217 -4.67 4.01 -0.59
CA THR A 217 -5.34 2.82 -1.09
C THR A 217 -5.54 1.73 -0.02
N LEU A 218 -5.25 2.03 1.25
CA LEU A 218 -5.28 1.06 2.35
C LEU A 218 -6.60 0.29 2.44
N GLY A 219 -7.73 0.94 2.20
CA GLY A 219 -9.03 0.29 2.28
C GLY A 219 -9.19 -0.90 1.33
N ILE A 220 -8.74 -0.76 0.08
CA ILE A 220 -8.78 -1.87 -0.87
C ILE A 220 -7.65 -2.88 -0.62
N THR A 221 -6.49 -2.42 -0.15
CA THR A 221 -5.39 -3.31 0.24
C THR A 221 -5.83 -4.24 1.37
N LEU A 222 -6.48 -3.71 2.40
CA LEU A 222 -7.00 -4.49 3.52
C LEU A 222 -8.05 -5.52 3.06
N ALA A 223 -8.89 -5.17 2.09
CA ALA A 223 -9.85 -6.13 1.51
C ALA A 223 -9.13 -7.26 0.74
N THR A 224 -8.01 -6.95 0.09
CA THR A 224 -7.17 -7.95 -0.59
C THR A 224 -6.47 -8.86 0.42
N ASP A 225 -5.97 -8.30 1.52
CA ASP A 225 -5.33 -9.07 2.60
C ASP A 225 -6.32 -10.04 3.26
N ALA A 226 -7.59 -9.65 3.43
CA ALA A 226 -8.63 -10.55 3.94
C ALA A 226 -8.95 -11.72 3.00
N TYR A 227 -8.62 -11.64 1.71
CA TYR A 227 -8.83 -12.73 0.76
C TYR A 227 -7.93 -13.94 1.04
N GLY A 228 -6.69 -13.73 1.50
CA GLY A 228 -5.75 -14.80 1.84
C GLY A 228 -6.36 -15.79 2.85
N PRO A 229 -6.74 -15.37 4.05
CA PRO A 229 -7.39 -16.23 5.05
C PRO A 229 -8.66 -16.91 4.58
N ILE A 230 -9.45 -16.28 3.72
CA ILE A 230 -10.64 -16.92 3.14
C ILE A 230 -10.24 -18.10 2.25
N ALA A 231 -9.20 -17.94 1.42
CA ALA A 231 -8.70 -18.98 0.55
C ALA A 231 -8.04 -20.12 1.35
N ASP A 232 -7.24 -19.78 2.37
CA ASP A 232 -6.60 -20.76 3.27
C ASP A 232 -7.64 -21.56 4.04
N ASN A 233 -8.65 -20.92 4.60
CA ASN A 233 -9.75 -21.60 5.29
C ASN A 233 -10.53 -22.52 4.34
N ALA A 234 -10.74 -22.13 3.10
CA ALA A 234 -11.40 -22.97 2.11
C ALA A 234 -10.55 -24.22 1.81
N GLY A 235 -9.24 -24.06 1.58
CA GLY A 235 -8.30 -25.14 1.35
C GLY A 235 -8.16 -26.06 2.57
N GLY A 236 -8.00 -25.48 3.76
CA GLY A 236 -7.91 -26.23 5.03
C GLY A 236 -9.17 -27.05 5.32
N ASN A 237 -10.36 -26.50 5.05
CA ASN A 237 -11.60 -27.24 5.17
C ASN A 237 -11.68 -28.43 4.19
N ALA A 238 -11.23 -28.25 2.96
CA ALA A 238 -11.18 -29.32 1.97
C ALA A 238 -10.21 -30.44 2.40
N GLU A 239 -9.02 -30.09 2.87
CA GLU A 239 -8.02 -31.01 3.36
C GLU A 239 -8.50 -31.78 4.61
N MET A 240 -9.04 -31.08 5.60
CA MET A 240 -9.56 -31.70 6.84
C MET A 240 -10.80 -32.57 6.60
N ALA A 241 -11.57 -32.30 5.57
CA ALA A 241 -12.68 -33.14 5.14
C ALA A 241 -12.22 -34.36 4.32
N GLY A 242 -10.95 -34.48 3.97
CA GLY A 242 -10.41 -35.57 3.18
C GLY A 242 -10.89 -35.56 1.73
N LEU A 243 -11.18 -34.41 1.17
CA LEU A 243 -11.54 -34.26 -0.24
C LEU A 243 -10.34 -34.58 -1.13
N GLY A 244 -10.60 -35.07 -2.34
CA GLY A 244 -9.55 -35.48 -3.27
C GLY A 244 -8.71 -34.29 -3.78
N ALA A 245 -7.54 -34.62 -4.38
CA ALA A 245 -6.61 -33.62 -4.90
C ALA A 245 -7.16 -32.77 -6.07
N GLU A 246 -8.32 -33.12 -6.57
CA GLU A 246 -9.05 -32.37 -7.60
C GLU A 246 -9.87 -31.19 -7.05
N VAL A 247 -10.02 -31.08 -5.74
CA VAL A 247 -10.74 -30.01 -5.04
C VAL A 247 -9.80 -28.94 -4.55
#